data_9c34e58a2d09a9727e3279f94ca00d00
#
_entry.id   9c34e58a2d09a9727e3279f94ca00d00
#
_cell.length_a   1.000
_cell.length_b   1.000
_cell.length_c   1.000
_cell.angle_alpha   90.00
_cell.angle_beta   90.00
_cell.angle_gamma   90.00
#
_symmetry.space_group_name_H-M   'P 1'
#
loop_
_entity.id
_entity.type
_entity.pdbx_description
1 polymer ?
#
loop_
_entity_poly.entity_id
_entity_poly.type
_entity_poly.pdbx_seq_one_letter_code
_entity_poly.pdbx_strand_id
1 'polypeptide(L)'
;MHHFSPDRRAHLGQWAALAGSALCASQAAAQSPAGSVAPERKVTIYLSLEPESLDPTMAASASVGEVVHYNVLEGLTRIEEDGSISPLLAQSWSVDESQRRYTFALRPYVRFHDGAPLDAQAVRFSFERAMAPESTNKARKALFDNLADIATPNTHTVVLTLRHPDPHLLFRLGEATAVILHPDSAAHAATAPVGTGPYRLQQRRTGHSVTLVRAQGQGRSQAATIEQVVFRFVQGREALAALLRSGEIDLFFHYAAQNLHGVEADSRYQLLLGSSSGKGMLALNHRRAPLGDVRVRRAITHAIDREGFIRQVLQGRGTVIGSHFGPSDAGYLHLAGLYPHDPAHARALLREAGVVAPLRLELALPPPSYARIGGEFVAEQLARVGIQVQLKNLEWGQWLAGPFKGDFDMTLINHVEPMDYFIYTDPQYYFGYDSADFRALVQRYAQAVQPRERQRLFGQLQRHLAQDAVNAWIFAPQIDVVRRKGLRGVWMDYPIFVHDVSAMSWN
;
A
#
# COMPACT_ATOMS: atom_id res chain seq x y z
N MET A 1 50.78 43.76 -22.61
CA MET A 1 51.45 44.34 -23.80
C MET A 1 50.54 44.23 -24.97
N HIS A 2 50.16 45.39 -25.45
CA HIS A 2 49.77 45.83 -26.80
C HIS A 2 48.59 45.17 -27.45
N HIS A 3 47.44 45.87 -27.51
CA HIS A 3 47.08 47.01 -28.39
C HIS A 3 46.87 46.50 -29.83
N PHE A 4 45.82 46.83 -30.63
CA PHE A 4 44.84 47.90 -30.69
C PHE A 4 43.80 47.52 -31.77
N SER A 5 42.57 47.98 -31.64
CA SER A 5 41.53 48.28 -32.64
C SER A 5 42.06 49.37 -33.61
N PRO A 6 41.37 49.90 -34.65
CA PRO A 6 39.98 49.86 -35.06
C PRO A 6 39.68 50.05 -36.58
N ASP A 7 38.37 50.04 -36.90
CA ASP A 7 37.66 51.01 -37.79
C ASP A 7 37.81 51.04 -39.32
N ARG A 8 36.72 50.98 -40.03
CA ARG A 8 36.02 51.99 -40.83
C ARG A 8 35.13 51.45 -41.95
N ARG A 9 33.87 51.66 -41.80
CA ARG A 9 32.94 52.49 -42.58
C ARG A 9 32.95 52.41 -44.12
N ALA A 10 31.75 52.04 -44.61
CA ALA A 10 30.81 52.70 -45.51
C ALA A 10 31.13 52.73 -47.02
N HIS A 11 30.18 52.34 -47.83
CA HIS A 11 29.42 53.21 -48.74
C HIS A 11 28.30 52.46 -49.49
N LEU A 12 27.17 53.04 -49.47
CA LEU A 12 25.99 53.14 -50.31
C LEU A 12 26.09 52.66 -51.77
N GLY A 13 25.03 52.07 -52.24
CA GLY A 13 24.70 51.93 -53.66
C GLY A 13 23.34 51.28 -53.87
N GLN A 14 22.28 52.11 -53.93
CA GLN A 14 20.96 51.76 -54.44
C GLN A 14 21.03 51.37 -55.92
N TRP A 15 20.22 50.39 -56.36
CA TRP A 15 19.45 50.42 -57.61
C TRP A 15 18.30 49.40 -57.52
N ALA A 16 17.12 49.87 -57.80
CA ALA A 16 15.85 49.12 -57.91
C ALA A 16 15.72 48.39 -59.23
N ALA A 17 15.00 47.28 -59.27
CA ALA A 17 13.80 47.12 -60.12
C ALA A 17 13.38 45.63 -60.29
N LEU A 18 12.08 45.43 -59.96
CA LEU A 18 11.03 44.68 -60.68
C LEU A 18 11.04 43.14 -60.81
N ALA A 19 10.10 42.61 -60.07
CA ALA A 19 9.04 41.63 -60.52
C ALA A 19 9.45 40.16 -60.80
N GLY A 20 8.86 39.32 -60.01
CA GLY A 20 8.77 37.86 -60.28
C GLY A 20 8.05 37.16 -59.12
N SER A 21 6.71 37.22 -59.13
CA SER A 21 5.87 36.49 -58.15
C SER A 21 5.97 34.99 -58.43
N ALA A 22 6.59 34.25 -57.50
CA ALA A 22 6.37 32.81 -57.41
C ALA A 22 5.93 32.53 -55.95
N LEU A 23 4.64 32.27 -55.74
CA LEU A 23 4.05 31.72 -54.53
C LEU A 23 4.62 30.30 -54.31
N CYS A 24 5.63 30.15 -53.46
CA CYS A 24 5.89 28.91 -52.79
C CYS A 24 5.13 28.94 -51.46
N ALA A 25 3.92 28.35 -51.47
CA ALA A 25 3.20 28.00 -50.25
C ALA A 25 3.99 26.86 -49.54
N SER A 26 4.88 27.23 -48.63
CA SER A 26 5.41 26.29 -47.62
C SER A 26 4.27 26.00 -46.66
N GLN A 27 3.67 24.84 -46.82
CA GLN A 27 2.84 24.23 -45.79
C GLN A 27 3.73 23.94 -44.58
N ALA A 28 3.79 24.90 -43.66
CA ALA A 28 4.16 24.61 -42.29
C ALA A 28 3.07 23.68 -41.74
N ALA A 29 3.37 22.38 -41.67
CA ALA A 29 2.55 21.45 -40.90
C ALA A 29 2.57 21.94 -39.45
N ALA A 30 1.53 22.65 -39.06
CA ALA A 30 1.22 22.96 -37.69
C ALA A 30 1.06 21.61 -36.99
N GLN A 31 2.06 21.20 -36.21
CA GLN A 31 1.89 20.15 -35.21
C GLN A 31 0.77 20.65 -34.28
N SER A 32 -0.41 20.09 -34.43
CA SER A 32 -1.49 20.31 -33.47
C SER A 32 -0.95 19.98 -32.09
N PRO A 33 -1.09 20.87 -31.10
CA PRO A 33 -0.77 20.52 -29.72
C PRO A 33 -1.61 19.31 -29.37
N ALA A 34 -0.99 18.28 -28.78
CA ALA A 34 -1.70 17.11 -28.28
C ALA A 34 -2.96 17.60 -27.57
N GLY A 35 -4.14 17.25 -28.11
CA GLY A 35 -5.41 17.80 -27.67
C GLY A 35 -5.54 17.67 -26.15
N SER A 36 -5.79 18.79 -25.48
CA SER A 36 -6.06 18.80 -24.05
C SER A 36 -7.32 17.96 -23.79
N VAL A 37 -7.19 16.93 -22.96
CA VAL A 37 -8.35 16.12 -22.54
C VAL A 37 -9.30 17.02 -21.76
N ALA A 38 -10.60 16.93 -22.05
CA ALA A 38 -11.61 17.68 -21.34
C ALA A 38 -11.56 17.39 -19.83
N PRO A 39 -11.78 18.40 -18.96
CA PRO A 39 -11.66 18.24 -17.50
C PRO A 39 -12.50 17.07 -16.94
N GLU A 40 -13.70 16.87 -17.45
CA GLU A 40 -14.60 15.77 -17.06
C GLU A 40 -14.15 14.38 -17.52
N ARG A 41 -13.04 14.28 -18.24
CA ARG A 41 -12.43 13.02 -18.68
C ARG A 41 -11.05 12.81 -18.10
N LYS A 42 -10.63 13.68 -17.19
CA LYS A 42 -9.34 13.64 -16.52
C LYS A 42 -9.55 13.57 -15.01
N VAL A 43 -8.67 12.83 -14.31
CA VAL A 43 -8.57 12.82 -12.85
C VAL A 43 -7.13 13.06 -12.45
N THR A 44 -6.91 13.93 -11.47
CA THR A 44 -5.60 14.15 -10.85
C THR A 44 -5.62 13.65 -9.41
N ILE A 45 -4.81 12.65 -9.12
CA ILE A 45 -4.68 12.00 -7.83
C ILE A 45 -3.37 12.40 -7.18
N TYR A 46 -3.43 12.89 -5.95
CA TYR A 46 -2.22 13.15 -5.18
C TYR A 46 -1.70 11.87 -4.52
N LEU A 47 -0.40 11.65 -4.61
CA LEU A 47 0.33 10.65 -3.85
C LEU A 47 1.37 11.32 -2.95
N SER A 48 1.47 10.87 -1.71
CA SER A 48 2.44 11.37 -0.74
C SER A 48 3.88 10.91 -1.02
N LEU A 49 4.03 9.83 -1.79
CA LEU A 49 5.31 9.23 -2.12
C LEU A 49 5.39 8.95 -3.63
N GLU A 50 6.46 9.41 -4.26
CA GLU A 50 6.77 9.04 -5.64
C GLU A 50 7.14 7.55 -5.70
N PRO A 51 6.55 6.75 -6.63
CA PRO A 51 6.97 5.38 -6.83
C PRO A 51 8.40 5.34 -7.40
N GLU A 52 9.29 4.61 -6.72
CA GLU A 52 10.68 4.40 -7.15
C GLU A 52 10.76 3.59 -8.45
N SER A 53 9.72 2.80 -8.73
CA SER A 53 9.58 1.90 -9.87
C SER A 53 8.13 1.90 -10.34
N LEU A 54 7.85 1.29 -11.50
CA LEU A 54 6.51 0.93 -11.95
C LEU A 54 6.31 -0.59 -12.04
N ASP A 55 7.26 -1.37 -11.51
CA ASP A 55 7.19 -2.82 -11.39
C ASP A 55 6.94 -3.25 -9.94
N PRO A 56 5.69 -3.56 -9.55
CA PRO A 56 5.35 -3.94 -8.18
C PRO A 56 5.86 -5.34 -7.81
N THR A 57 6.32 -6.12 -8.79
CA THR A 57 6.88 -7.46 -8.53
C THR A 57 8.33 -7.42 -8.05
N MET A 58 9.00 -6.26 -8.17
CA MET A 58 10.39 -6.06 -7.76
C MET A 58 10.57 -4.91 -6.77
N ALA A 59 9.59 -4.02 -6.63
CA ALA A 59 9.63 -2.86 -5.77
C ALA A 59 8.83 -3.09 -4.47
N ALA A 60 9.28 -2.47 -3.38
CA ALA A 60 8.68 -2.67 -2.06
C ALA A 60 7.63 -1.61 -1.69
N SER A 61 7.68 -0.41 -2.29
CA SER A 61 6.81 0.70 -1.94
C SER A 61 5.36 0.47 -2.36
N ALA A 62 4.42 0.78 -1.47
CA ALA A 62 2.99 0.75 -1.76
C ALA A 62 2.59 1.70 -2.90
N SER A 63 3.30 2.84 -3.03
CA SER A 63 3.04 3.84 -4.08
C SER A 63 3.17 3.28 -5.51
N VAL A 64 3.95 2.21 -5.70
CA VAL A 64 4.02 1.52 -6.99
C VAL A 64 2.68 0.87 -7.32
N GLY A 65 2.12 0.10 -6.37
CA GLY A 65 0.79 -0.50 -6.51
C GLY A 65 -0.31 0.54 -6.70
N GLU A 66 -0.28 1.64 -5.94
CA GLU A 66 -1.26 2.73 -6.06
C GLU A 66 -1.38 3.28 -7.48
N VAL A 67 -0.27 3.29 -8.25
CA VAL A 67 -0.25 3.78 -9.64
C VAL A 67 -0.64 2.70 -10.63
N VAL A 68 0.02 1.53 -10.56
CA VAL A 68 -0.04 0.55 -11.67
C VAL A 68 -1.06 -0.56 -11.48
N HIS A 69 -1.38 -0.94 -10.23
CA HIS A 69 -2.26 -2.07 -9.95
C HIS A 69 -3.71 -1.74 -10.35
N TYR A 70 -4.36 -2.65 -11.06
CA TYR A 70 -5.68 -2.51 -11.72
C TYR A 70 -5.78 -1.42 -12.79
N ASN A 71 -4.80 -0.53 -12.88
CA ASN A 71 -4.74 0.48 -13.93
C ASN A 71 -3.94 -0.02 -15.15
N VAL A 72 -2.71 -0.44 -14.93
CA VAL A 72 -1.77 -0.90 -15.98
C VAL A 72 -1.57 -2.40 -15.93
N LEU A 73 -1.38 -2.95 -14.73
CA LEU A 73 -1.04 -4.34 -14.47
C LEU A 73 -2.16 -5.02 -13.67
N GLU A 74 -2.47 -6.25 -14.03
CA GLU A 74 -3.55 -7.05 -13.44
C GLU A 74 -3.04 -8.42 -13.01
N GLY A 75 -3.69 -8.99 -11.96
CA GLY A 75 -3.46 -10.35 -11.48
C GLY A 75 -4.51 -11.34 -11.96
N LEU A 76 -4.41 -12.59 -11.52
CA LEU A 76 -5.41 -13.62 -11.84
C LEU A 76 -6.76 -13.32 -11.19
N THR A 77 -6.75 -12.84 -9.97
CA THR A 77 -7.92 -12.48 -9.15
C THR A 77 -7.91 -10.98 -8.85
N ARG A 78 -9.05 -10.48 -8.38
CA ARG A 78 -9.24 -9.11 -7.95
C ARG A 78 -9.73 -9.09 -6.50
N ILE A 79 -9.18 -8.20 -5.71
CA ILE A 79 -9.68 -7.83 -4.40
C ILE A 79 -10.61 -6.64 -4.59
N GLU A 80 -11.85 -6.77 -4.14
CA GLU A 80 -12.84 -5.69 -4.19
C GLU A 80 -12.70 -4.75 -2.97
N GLU A 81 -13.41 -3.62 -2.98
CA GLU A 81 -13.38 -2.63 -1.91
C GLU A 81 -13.75 -3.23 -0.53
N ASP A 82 -14.63 -4.22 -0.50
CA ASP A 82 -15.06 -4.92 0.73
C ASP A 82 -14.13 -6.08 1.13
N GLY A 83 -12.98 -6.25 0.44
CA GLY A 83 -12.04 -7.36 0.65
C GLY A 83 -12.47 -8.69 0.04
N SER A 84 -13.61 -8.77 -0.61
CA SER A 84 -14.04 -9.98 -1.33
C SER A 84 -13.20 -10.22 -2.58
N ILE A 85 -13.18 -11.48 -3.06
CA ILE A 85 -12.36 -11.88 -4.20
C ILE A 85 -13.25 -12.18 -5.40
N SER A 86 -12.94 -11.53 -6.51
CA SER A 86 -13.63 -11.71 -7.79
C SER A 86 -12.67 -12.15 -8.91
N PRO A 87 -13.20 -12.71 -10.01
CA PRO A 87 -12.43 -13.05 -11.21
C PRO A 87 -11.87 -11.81 -11.91
N LEU A 88 -10.55 -11.84 -12.30
CA LEU A 88 -9.94 -10.79 -13.11
C LEU A 88 -9.37 -11.39 -14.40
N LEU A 89 -8.07 -11.69 -14.52
CA LEU A 89 -7.53 -12.36 -15.71
C LEU A 89 -7.95 -13.84 -15.78
N ALA A 90 -8.12 -14.48 -14.63
CA ALA A 90 -8.86 -15.74 -14.57
C ALA A 90 -10.35 -15.44 -14.59
N GLN A 91 -11.11 -16.09 -15.49
CA GLN A 91 -12.57 -16.00 -15.50
C GLN A 91 -13.22 -16.89 -14.44
N SER A 92 -12.52 -17.96 -14.01
CA SER A 92 -12.97 -18.89 -12.97
C SER A 92 -11.78 -19.71 -12.46
N TRP A 93 -11.98 -20.37 -11.32
CA TRP A 93 -11.05 -21.34 -10.76
C TRP A 93 -11.79 -22.47 -10.04
N SER A 94 -11.11 -23.59 -9.89
CA SER A 94 -11.50 -24.69 -9.03
C SER A 94 -10.34 -25.07 -8.12
N VAL A 95 -10.66 -25.66 -6.97
CA VAL A 95 -9.68 -26.15 -6.01
C VAL A 95 -10.03 -27.60 -5.67
N ASP A 96 -9.02 -28.45 -5.55
CA ASP A 96 -9.19 -29.84 -5.16
C ASP A 96 -9.48 -30.02 -3.66
N GLU A 97 -9.84 -31.23 -3.25
CA GLU A 97 -10.14 -31.55 -1.85
C GLU A 97 -8.96 -31.33 -0.90
N SER A 98 -7.71 -31.45 -1.40
CA SER A 98 -6.50 -31.20 -0.61
C SER A 98 -6.25 -29.73 -0.34
N GLN A 99 -6.97 -28.81 -0.99
CA GLN A 99 -6.77 -27.36 -0.98
C GLN A 99 -5.37 -26.94 -1.43
N ARG A 100 -4.69 -27.78 -2.20
CA ARG A 100 -3.34 -27.55 -2.68
C ARG A 100 -3.24 -27.37 -4.19
N ARG A 101 -4.24 -27.82 -4.95
CA ARG A 101 -4.24 -27.74 -6.40
C ARG A 101 -5.35 -26.81 -6.88
N TYR A 102 -4.96 -25.70 -7.44
CA TYR A 102 -5.87 -24.68 -7.99
C TYR A 102 -5.75 -24.68 -9.50
N THR A 103 -6.88 -24.81 -10.20
CA THR A 103 -6.95 -24.76 -11.67
C THR A 103 -7.67 -23.48 -12.08
N PHE A 104 -6.96 -22.60 -12.76
CA PHE A 104 -7.48 -21.32 -13.26
C PHE A 104 -7.76 -21.39 -14.74
N ALA A 105 -8.96 -20.99 -15.16
CA ALA A 105 -9.31 -20.76 -16.56
C ALA A 105 -9.10 -19.28 -16.90
N LEU A 106 -8.18 -18.97 -17.80
CA LEU A 106 -7.93 -17.60 -18.22
C LEU A 106 -9.03 -17.08 -19.15
N ARG A 107 -9.29 -15.77 -19.09
CA ARG A 107 -10.20 -15.11 -20.04
C ARG A 107 -9.64 -15.18 -21.44
N PRO A 108 -10.42 -15.61 -22.43
CA PRO A 108 -10.00 -15.57 -23.83
C PRO A 108 -9.93 -14.12 -24.33
N TYR A 109 -9.12 -13.89 -25.38
CA TYR A 109 -9.02 -12.61 -26.11
C TYR A 109 -8.44 -11.43 -25.31
N VAL A 110 -7.93 -11.64 -24.11
CA VAL A 110 -7.18 -10.59 -23.38
C VAL A 110 -5.85 -10.36 -24.09
N ARG A 111 -5.49 -9.08 -24.25
CA ARG A 111 -4.21 -8.66 -24.85
C ARG A 111 -3.47 -7.69 -23.95
N PHE A 112 -2.17 -7.77 -24.02
CA PHE A 112 -1.29 -6.73 -23.48
C PHE A 112 -1.39 -5.44 -24.31
N HIS A 113 -0.89 -4.32 -23.77
CA HIS A 113 -0.96 -3.01 -24.43
C HIS A 113 -0.20 -2.93 -25.76
N ASP A 114 0.76 -3.81 -25.98
CA ASP A 114 1.50 -3.97 -27.25
C ASP A 114 0.77 -4.86 -28.26
N GLY A 115 -0.37 -5.43 -27.89
CA GLY A 115 -1.19 -6.30 -28.74
C GLY A 115 -0.90 -7.78 -28.62
N ALA A 116 0.14 -8.19 -27.89
CA ALA A 116 0.43 -9.62 -27.63
C ALA A 116 -0.72 -10.27 -26.83
N PRO A 117 -1.09 -11.53 -27.12
CA PRO A 117 -2.12 -12.23 -26.36
C PRO A 117 -1.65 -12.57 -24.96
N LEU A 118 -2.56 -12.47 -23.97
CA LEU A 118 -2.35 -13.06 -22.66
C LEU A 118 -2.57 -14.57 -22.74
N ASP A 119 -1.61 -15.34 -22.29
CA ASP A 119 -1.71 -16.79 -22.21
C ASP A 119 -1.17 -17.36 -20.88
N ALA A 120 -1.28 -18.66 -20.72
CA ALA A 120 -0.80 -19.35 -19.52
C ALA A 120 0.73 -19.30 -19.37
N GLN A 121 1.50 -19.10 -20.45
CA GLN A 121 2.95 -18.98 -20.39
C GLN A 121 3.36 -17.63 -19.78
N ALA A 122 2.63 -16.54 -20.06
CA ALA A 122 2.87 -15.25 -19.43
C ALA A 122 2.64 -15.31 -17.90
N VAL A 123 1.62 -16.07 -17.45
CA VAL A 123 1.38 -16.30 -16.02
C VAL A 123 2.54 -17.10 -15.42
N ARG A 124 2.93 -18.20 -16.04
CA ARG A 124 4.06 -19.04 -15.60
C ARG A 124 5.34 -18.22 -15.50
N PHE A 125 5.68 -17.47 -16.55
CA PHE A 125 6.85 -16.58 -16.58
C PHE A 125 6.84 -15.60 -15.39
N SER A 126 5.71 -14.92 -15.14
CA SER A 126 5.60 -13.92 -14.09
C SER A 126 5.86 -14.51 -12.70
N PHE A 127 5.32 -15.70 -12.45
CA PHE A 127 5.48 -16.38 -11.16
C PHE A 127 6.88 -17.01 -11.02
N GLU A 128 7.44 -17.61 -12.06
CA GLU A 128 8.83 -18.10 -12.06
C GLU A 128 9.82 -16.95 -11.82
N ARG A 129 9.60 -15.78 -12.42
CA ARG A 129 10.39 -14.56 -12.15
C ARG A 129 10.31 -14.14 -10.68
N ALA A 130 9.12 -14.23 -10.07
CA ALA A 130 8.95 -13.92 -8.64
C ALA A 130 9.63 -14.95 -7.71
N MET A 131 9.77 -16.21 -8.18
CA MET A 131 10.44 -17.31 -7.47
C MET A 131 11.96 -17.34 -7.66
N ALA A 132 12.49 -16.63 -8.64
CA ALA A 132 13.91 -16.64 -8.96
C ALA A 132 14.79 -16.26 -7.76
N PRO A 133 16.02 -16.83 -7.62
CA PRO A 133 16.89 -16.56 -6.47
C PRO A 133 17.17 -15.08 -6.22
N GLU A 134 17.30 -14.30 -7.29
CA GLU A 134 17.56 -12.86 -7.31
C GLU A 134 16.30 -11.99 -7.10
N SER A 135 15.14 -12.60 -6.99
CA SER A 135 13.87 -11.87 -6.87
C SER A 135 13.80 -11.08 -5.56
N THR A 136 13.46 -9.80 -5.69
CA THR A 136 13.15 -8.90 -4.57
C THR A 136 11.65 -8.79 -4.29
N ASN A 137 10.84 -9.69 -4.88
CA ASN A 137 9.39 -9.69 -4.66
C ASN A 137 9.07 -9.88 -3.18
N LYS A 138 8.37 -8.90 -2.59
CA LYS A 138 8.05 -8.92 -1.16
C LYS A 138 7.07 -10.03 -0.76
N ALA A 139 6.27 -10.55 -1.69
CA ALA A 139 5.39 -11.70 -1.46
C ALA A 139 6.09 -13.06 -1.61
N ARG A 140 7.40 -13.09 -1.89
CA ARG A 140 8.14 -14.33 -2.14
C ARG A 140 7.90 -15.36 -1.05
N LYS A 141 8.16 -15.04 0.20
CA LYS A 141 7.98 -15.96 1.34
C LYS A 141 6.51 -16.32 1.57
N ALA A 142 5.61 -15.37 1.42
CA ALA A 142 4.21 -15.54 1.77
C ALA A 142 3.40 -16.29 0.71
N LEU A 143 3.79 -16.17 -0.57
CA LEU A 143 3.06 -16.73 -1.72
C LEU A 143 3.95 -17.67 -2.54
N PHE A 144 5.04 -17.14 -3.11
CA PHE A 144 5.77 -17.82 -4.17
C PHE A 144 6.60 -19.02 -3.68
N ASP A 145 7.19 -18.96 -2.49
CA ASP A 145 7.89 -20.10 -1.90
C ASP A 145 6.96 -21.27 -1.56
N ASN A 146 5.64 -21.03 -1.46
CA ASN A 146 4.63 -22.08 -1.28
C ASN A 146 4.22 -22.76 -2.59
N LEU A 147 4.57 -22.22 -3.76
CA LEU A 147 4.32 -22.89 -5.04
C LEU A 147 5.29 -24.07 -5.22
N ALA A 148 4.73 -25.27 -5.38
CA ALA A 148 5.50 -26.47 -5.70
C ALA A 148 5.62 -26.68 -7.20
N ASP A 149 4.58 -26.32 -7.97
CA ASP A 149 4.54 -26.49 -9.42
C ASP A 149 3.59 -25.47 -10.06
N ILE A 150 3.89 -25.08 -11.30
CA ILE A 150 3.09 -24.22 -12.16
C ILE A 150 2.96 -24.92 -13.52
N ALA A 151 1.84 -25.61 -13.73
CA ALA A 151 1.55 -26.29 -15.00
C ALA A 151 0.66 -25.44 -15.91
N THR A 152 0.96 -25.48 -17.21
CA THR A 152 0.20 -24.79 -18.26
C THR A 152 -0.22 -25.78 -19.34
N PRO A 153 -1.25 -26.63 -19.06
CA PRO A 153 -1.62 -27.71 -19.94
C PRO A 153 -2.14 -27.26 -21.31
N ASN A 154 -2.59 -26.03 -21.40
CA ASN A 154 -2.96 -25.36 -22.65
C ASN A 154 -2.84 -23.83 -22.49
N THR A 155 -3.09 -23.07 -23.56
CA THR A 155 -2.93 -21.61 -23.61
C THR A 155 -3.80 -20.83 -22.62
N HIS A 156 -4.92 -21.42 -22.13
CA HIS A 156 -5.87 -20.73 -21.26
C HIS A 156 -6.09 -21.42 -19.91
N THR A 157 -5.21 -22.35 -19.55
CA THR A 157 -5.33 -23.05 -18.25
C THR A 157 -3.99 -22.98 -17.51
N VAL A 158 -4.04 -22.49 -16.27
CA VAL A 158 -2.94 -22.50 -15.32
C VAL A 158 -3.31 -23.37 -14.14
N VAL A 159 -2.42 -24.28 -13.75
CA VAL A 159 -2.59 -25.12 -12.57
C VAL A 159 -1.48 -24.81 -11.59
N LEU A 160 -1.84 -24.26 -10.43
CA LEU A 160 -0.91 -24.01 -9.34
C LEU A 160 -1.02 -25.15 -8.32
N THR A 161 0.12 -25.76 -8.00
CA THR A 161 0.22 -26.77 -6.92
C THR A 161 0.99 -26.17 -5.76
N LEU A 162 0.40 -26.19 -4.57
CA LEU A 162 1.01 -25.65 -3.34
C LEU A 162 1.73 -26.75 -2.55
N ARG A 163 2.81 -26.38 -1.84
CA ARG A 163 3.47 -27.24 -0.85
C ARG A 163 2.56 -27.48 0.36
N HIS A 164 1.85 -26.43 0.78
CA HIS A 164 0.93 -26.44 1.91
C HIS A 164 -0.36 -25.68 1.54
N PRO A 165 -1.53 -26.07 2.07
CA PRO A 165 -2.76 -25.31 1.87
C PRO A 165 -2.59 -23.85 2.31
N ASP A 166 -3.06 -22.91 1.48
CA ASP A 166 -3.09 -21.48 1.82
C ASP A 166 -4.52 -20.95 1.65
N PRO A 167 -5.23 -20.65 2.74
CA PRO A 167 -6.61 -20.14 2.67
C PRO A 167 -6.67 -18.71 2.07
N HIS A 168 -5.55 -18.03 1.92
CA HIS A 168 -5.45 -16.70 1.38
C HIS A 168 -4.83 -16.64 -0.03
N LEU A 169 -4.62 -17.81 -0.68
CA LEU A 169 -4.00 -17.84 -2.01
C LEU A 169 -4.70 -16.89 -2.99
N LEU A 170 -6.03 -16.96 -3.06
CA LEU A 170 -6.81 -16.14 -4.00
C LEU A 170 -6.68 -14.65 -3.70
N PHE A 171 -6.61 -14.25 -2.42
CA PHE A 171 -6.34 -12.88 -2.03
C PHE A 171 -4.93 -12.46 -2.47
N ARG A 172 -3.91 -13.28 -2.17
CA ARG A 172 -2.51 -12.97 -2.54
C ARG A 172 -2.30 -12.87 -4.05
N LEU A 173 -3.04 -13.66 -4.84
CA LEU A 173 -3.03 -13.57 -6.32
C LEU A 173 -3.73 -12.30 -6.84
N GLY A 174 -4.49 -11.61 -6.00
CA GLY A 174 -5.10 -10.31 -6.28
C GLY A 174 -4.26 -9.11 -5.87
N GLU A 175 -3.12 -9.32 -5.18
CA GLU A 175 -2.22 -8.24 -4.77
C GLU A 175 -1.30 -7.79 -5.91
N ALA A 176 -0.80 -6.56 -5.82
CA ALA A 176 0.11 -5.97 -6.81
C ALA A 176 1.40 -6.79 -7.05
N THR A 177 1.83 -7.56 -6.06
CA THR A 177 3.02 -8.43 -6.14
C THR A 177 2.84 -9.66 -7.03
N ALA A 178 1.60 -10.00 -7.41
CA ALA A 178 1.25 -11.17 -8.22
C ALA A 178 0.66 -10.79 -9.60
N VAL A 179 0.93 -9.57 -10.07
CA VAL A 179 0.50 -9.14 -11.41
C VAL A 179 1.21 -9.91 -12.52
N ILE A 180 0.55 -10.01 -13.66
CA ILE A 180 1.07 -10.71 -14.84
C ILE A 180 1.75 -9.70 -15.75
N LEU A 181 3.01 -9.98 -16.06
CA LEU A 181 3.87 -9.19 -16.95
C LEU A 181 3.96 -9.85 -18.34
N HIS A 182 4.10 -9.02 -19.35
CA HIS A 182 4.45 -9.52 -20.67
C HIS A 182 5.94 -9.94 -20.70
N PRO A 183 6.28 -11.19 -21.07
CA PRO A 183 7.65 -11.71 -20.98
C PRO A 183 8.69 -10.83 -21.67
N ASP A 184 8.42 -10.38 -22.90
CA ASP A 184 9.39 -9.62 -23.71
C ASP A 184 9.62 -8.19 -23.18
N SER A 185 8.69 -7.63 -22.41
CA SER A 185 8.77 -6.28 -21.85
C SER A 185 9.13 -6.24 -20.37
N ALA A 186 9.13 -7.38 -19.67
CA ALA A 186 9.31 -7.46 -18.24
C ALA A 186 10.63 -6.83 -17.74
N ALA A 187 11.69 -6.86 -18.54
CA ALA A 187 12.97 -6.21 -18.22
C ALA A 187 12.85 -4.68 -18.09
N HIS A 188 11.86 -4.07 -18.73
CA HIS A 188 11.62 -2.62 -18.72
C HIS A 188 10.42 -2.20 -17.85
N ALA A 189 9.78 -3.15 -17.15
CA ALA A 189 8.56 -2.89 -16.37
C ALA A 189 8.74 -1.79 -15.31
N ALA A 190 9.95 -1.61 -14.78
CA ALA A 190 10.26 -0.54 -13.82
C ALA A 190 10.04 0.88 -14.36
N THR A 191 10.14 1.08 -15.67
CA THR A 191 10.05 2.41 -16.32
C THR A 191 8.99 2.49 -17.40
N ALA A 192 8.66 1.38 -18.05
CA ALA A 192 7.72 1.29 -19.16
C ALA A 192 6.89 -0.01 -19.04
N PRO A 193 6.01 -0.14 -18.04
CA PRO A 193 5.22 -1.35 -17.84
C PRO A 193 4.25 -1.57 -19.00
N VAL A 194 4.23 -2.79 -19.53
CA VAL A 194 3.26 -3.28 -20.51
C VAL A 194 2.35 -4.29 -19.79
N GLY A 195 1.09 -3.96 -19.66
CA GLY A 195 0.10 -4.78 -18.94
C GLY A 195 -1.17 -5.01 -19.76
N THR A 196 -2.17 -5.56 -19.11
CA THR A 196 -3.49 -5.86 -19.66
C THR A 196 -4.56 -4.90 -19.17
N GLY A 197 -4.18 -3.97 -18.29
CA GLY A 197 -5.10 -3.09 -17.59
C GLY A 197 -5.78 -2.04 -18.48
N PRO A 198 -6.81 -1.35 -17.95
CA PRO A 198 -7.59 -0.37 -18.70
C PRO A 198 -6.82 0.89 -19.09
N TYR A 199 -5.65 1.12 -18.50
CA TYR A 199 -4.80 2.26 -18.79
C TYR A 199 -3.39 1.80 -19.14
N ARG A 200 -2.68 2.63 -19.92
CA ARG A 200 -1.26 2.46 -20.25
C ARG A 200 -0.46 3.69 -19.86
N LEU A 201 0.82 3.50 -19.60
CA LEU A 201 1.72 4.62 -19.32
C LEU A 201 1.80 5.55 -20.54
N GLN A 202 1.56 6.83 -20.31
CA GLN A 202 1.79 7.89 -21.29
C GLN A 202 3.12 8.59 -21.03
N GLN A 203 3.37 8.99 -19.76
CA GLN A 203 4.56 9.74 -19.39
C GLN A 203 4.88 9.57 -17.91
N ARG A 204 6.16 9.50 -17.58
CA ARG A 204 6.69 9.70 -16.22
C ARG A 204 7.59 10.94 -16.21
N ARG A 205 7.34 11.84 -15.26
CA ARG A 205 8.15 13.03 -14.98
C ARG A 205 8.65 12.90 -13.54
N THR A 206 9.89 12.46 -13.40
CA THR A 206 10.53 12.23 -12.08
C THR A 206 10.41 13.47 -11.18
N GLY A 207 10.10 13.27 -9.91
CA GLY A 207 9.85 14.32 -8.94
C GLY A 207 8.53 15.08 -9.14
N HIS A 208 7.70 14.71 -10.12
CA HIS A 208 6.52 15.50 -10.46
C HIS A 208 5.25 14.66 -10.66
N SER A 209 5.25 13.69 -11.60
CA SER A 209 4.02 12.96 -11.93
C SER A 209 4.24 11.68 -12.75
N VAL A 210 3.28 10.77 -12.65
CA VAL A 210 3.02 9.71 -13.63
C VAL A 210 1.67 9.97 -14.28
N THR A 211 1.63 9.93 -15.61
CA THR A 211 0.41 10.11 -16.40
C THR A 211 0.09 8.83 -17.13
N LEU A 212 -1.13 8.34 -16.92
CA LEU A 212 -1.69 7.21 -17.65
C LEU A 212 -2.81 7.69 -18.55
N VAL A 213 -3.01 7.01 -19.69
CA VAL A 213 -4.12 7.23 -20.61
C VAL A 213 -4.88 5.93 -20.83
N ARG A 214 -6.18 6.05 -21.05
CA ARG A 214 -7.02 4.90 -21.35
C ARG A 214 -6.44 4.09 -22.52
N ALA A 215 -6.27 2.79 -22.32
CA ALA A 215 -5.79 1.89 -23.35
C ALA A 215 -6.86 1.73 -24.45
N GLN A 216 -6.43 1.57 -25.68
CA GLN A 216 -7.32 1.13 -26.77
C GLN A 216 -7.49 -0.38 -26.66
N GLY A 217 -8.72 -0.87 -26.52
CA GLY A 217 -8.95 -2.30 -26.38
C GLY A 217 -10.39 -2.65 -26.03
N GLN A 218 -10.58 -3.88 -25.59
CA GLN A 218 -11.87 -4.44 -25.15
C GLN A 218 -11.88 -4.62 -23.62
N GLY A 219 -13.05 -4.96 -23.09
CA GLY A 219 -13.19 -5.26 -21.66
C GLY A 219 -13.20 -4.01 -20.77
N ARG A 220 -12.40 -4.01 -19.71
CA ARG A 220 -12.38 -2.94 -18.71
C ARG A 220 -12.03 -1.56 -19.29
N SER A 221 -11.18 -1.49 -20.31
CA SER A 221 -10.82 -0.22 -20.95
C SER A 221 -12.01 0.43 -21.69
N GLN A 222 -12.95 -0.35 -22.22
CA GLN A 222 -14.18 0.19 -22.82
C GLN A 222 -15.13 0.76 -21.78
N ALA A 223 -15.21 0.15 -20.60
CA ALA A 223 -16.08 0.61 -19.51
C ALA A 223 -15.53 1.86 -18.80
N ALA A 224 -14.23 2.11 -18.87
CA ALA A 224 -13.60 3.26 -18.23
C ALA A 224 -14.03 4.59 -18.89
N THR A 225 -14.55 5.52 -18.10
CA THR A 225 -15.00 6.85 -18.56
C THR A 225 -13.89 7.91 -18.50
N ILE A 226 -12.93 7.76 -17.59
CA ILE A 226 -11.77 8.64 -17.46
C ILE A 226 -10.78 8.32 -18.60
N GLU A 227 -10.40 9.34 -19.38
CA GLU A 227 -9.45 9.15 -20.48
C GLU A 227 -7.99 9.33 -20.06
N GLN A 228 -7.75 10.16 -19.04
CA GLN A 228 -6.42 10.44 -18.53
C GLN A 228 -6.44 10.52 -17.01
N VAL A 229 -5.46 9.88 -16.37
CA VAL A 229 -5.20 10.06 -14.94
C VAL A 229 -3.77 10.55 -14.73
N VAL A 230 -3.63 11.54 -13.84
CA VAL A 230 -2.33 12.09 -13.46
C VAL A 230 -2.13 11.84 -11.98
N PHE A 231 -1.14 11.02 -11.64
CA PHE A 231 -0.67 10.86 -10.27
C PHE A 231 0.37 11.95 -10.00
N ARG A 232 0.06 12.86 -9.08
CA ARG A 232 0.89 14.02 -8.71
C ARG A 232 1.62 13.77 -7.42
N PHE A 233 2.91 14.04 -7.40
CA PHE A 233 3.74 13.97 -6.20
C PHE A 233 4.16 15.39 -5.81
N VAL A 234 4.04 15.72 -4.54
CA VAL A 234 4.64 16.92 -3.96
C VAL A 234 5.08 16.61 -2.55
N GLN A 235 6.18 17.22 -2.14
CA GLN A 235 6.67 17.12 -0.78
C GLN A 235 6.31 18.37 0.01
N GLY A 236 5.88 18.16 1.24
CA GLY A 236 5.57 19.24 2.16
C GLY A 236 4.11 19.71 2.13
N ARG A 237 3.68 20.15 3.31
CA ARG A 237 2.29 20.55 3.58
C ARG A 237 1.86 21.77 2.74
N GLU A 238 2.75 22.75 2.61
CA GLU A 238 2.42 23.99 1.89
C GLU A 238 2.23 23.75 0.39
N ALA A 239 3.04 22.87 -0.22
CA ALA A 239 2.89 22.52 -1.62
C ALA A 239 1.57 21.78 -1.89
N LEU A 240 1.21 20.81 -1.03
CA LEU A 240 -0.10 20.13 -1.12
C LEU A 240 -1.25 21.13 -0.94
N ALA A 241 -1.17 22.00 0.07
CA ALA A 241 -2.20 23.02 0.30
C ALA A 241 -2.34 23.99 -0.88
N ALA A 242 -1.25 24.32 -1.57
CA ALA A 242 -1.29 25.15 -2.78
C ALA A 242 -2.02 24.44 -3.94
N LEU A 243 -1.73 23.14 -4.16
CA LEU A 243 -2.41 22.34 -5.19
C LEU A 243 -3.90 22.15 -4.92
N LEU A 244 -4.29 22.02 -3.65
CA LEU A 244 -5.70 21.94 -3.27
C LEU A 244 -6.41 23.27 -3.50
N ARG A 245 -5.80 24.40 -3.08
CA ARG A 245 -6.37 25.75 -3.31
C ARG A 245 -6.51 26.08 -4.80
N SER A 246 -5.53 25.68 -5.64
CA SER A 246 -5.62 25.88 -7.10
C SER A 246 -6.70 25.00 -7.74
N GLY A 247 -7.15 23.93 -7.07
CA GLY A 247 -8.08 22.97 -7.62
C GLY A 247 -7.43 22.00 -8.62
N GLU A 248 -6.13 21.82 -8.54
CA GLU A 248 -5.38 20.91 -9.43
C GLU A 248 -5.55 19.44 -9.05
N ILE A 249 -5.86 19.15 -7.76
CA ILE A 249 -6.07 17.80 -7.24
C ILE A 249 -7.56 17.49 -7.19
N ASP A 250 -7.94 16.31 -7.65
CA ASP A 250 -9.31 15.81 -7.62
C ASP A 250 -9.53 14.77 -6.52
N LEU A 251 -8.48 14.05 -6.15
CA LEU A 251 -8.54 12.98 -5.15
C LEU A 251 -7.23 12.90 -4.38
N PHE A 252 -7.34 12.71 -3.06
CA PHE A 252 -6.22 12.27 -2.23
C PHE A 252 -6.68 11.54 -0.97
N PHE A 253 -5.80 10.72 -0.43
CA PHE A 253 -5.96 10.01 0.83
C PHE A 253 -4.98 10.53 1.86
N HIS A 254 -5.41 10.57 3.11
CA HIS A 254 -4.54 10.98 4.19
C HIS A 254 -4.79 10.18 5.47
N TYR A 255 -3.73 9.74 6.13
CA TYR A 255 -3.81 9.05 7.43
C TYR A 255 -3.88 10.00 8.64
N ALA A 256 -3.85 11.30 8.44
CA ALA A 256 -3.90 12.27 9.53
C ALA A 256 -4.55 13.59 9.08
N ALA A 257 -5.63 13.94 9.74
CA ALA A 257 -6.39 15.17 9.52
C ALA A 257 -5.59 16.48 9.66
N GLN A 258 -4.40 16.42 10.24
CA GLN A 258 -3.55 17.59 10.52
C GLN A 258 -3.18 18.43 9.29
N ASN A 259 -3.33 17.89 8.08
CA ASN A 259 -3.00 18.54 6.82
C ASN A 259 -4.24 19.08 6.09
N LEU A 260 -5.44 18.87 6.64
CA LEU A 260 -6.72 19.16 5.95
C LEU A 260 -7.35 20.50 6.35
N HIS A 261 -6.71 21.28 7.26
CA HIS A 261 -7.24 22.59 7.64
C HIS A 261 -7.47 23.47 6.41
N GLY A 262 -8.74 23.81 6.17
CA GLY A 262 -9.20 24.59 5.05
C GLY A 262 -9.82 23.81 3.88
N VAL A 263 -9.56 22.50 3.73
CA VAL A 263 -10.21 21.68 2.71
C VAL A 263 -11.66 21.37 3.06
N GLU A 264 -11.96 21.17 4.36
CA GLU A 264 -13.32 20.97 4.87
C GLU A 264 -14.24 22.18 4.56
N ALA A 265 -13.68 23.39 4.52
CA ALA A 265 -14.40 24.60 4.19
C ALA A 265 -14.51 24.86 2.66
N ASP A 266 -13.77 24.14 1.84
CA ASP A 266 -13.78 24.33 0.40
C ASP A 266 -14.95 23.58 -0.23
N SER A 267 -15.94 24.34 -0.70
CA SER A 267 -17.17 23.80 -1.29
C SER A 267 -16.96 22.91 -2.51
N ARG A 268 -15.78 22.91 -3.12
CA ARG A 268 -15.41 22.06 -4.27
C ARG A 268 -15.18 20.62 -3.87
N TYR A 269 -14.81 20.38 -2.60
CA TYR A 269 -14.43 19.05 -2.12
C TYR A 269 -15.46 18.45 -1.18
N GLN A 270 -15.36 17.15 -1.01
CA GLN A 270 -16.06 16.37 -0.02
C GLN A 270 -15.03 15.55 0.74
N LEU A 271 -15.05 15.68 2.06
CA LEU A 271 -14.30 14.83 2.98
C LEU A 271 -15.16 13.64 3.37
N LEU A 272 -14.64 12.45 3.20
CA LEU A 272 -15.25 11.19 3.58
C LEU A 272 -14.29 10.44 4.50
N LEU A 273 -14.84 9.58 5.35
CA LEU A 273 -14.06 8.72 6.24
C LEU A 273 -14.10 7.31 5.70
N GLY A 274 -12.93 6.77 5.44
CA GLY A 274 -12.74 5.39 5.01
C GLY A 274 -11.98 4.56 6.03
N SER A 275 -11.77 3.30 5.74
CA SER A 275 -10.97 2.38 6.54
C SER A 275 -9.79 1.79 5.76
N SER A 276 -8.86 1.18 6.47
CA SER A 276 -7.74 0.45 5.87
C SER A 276 -7.38 -0.77 6.69
N SER A 277 -6.53 -1.62 6.12
CA SER A 277 -5.93 -2.77 6.82
C SER A 277 -4.87 -2.35 7.88
N GLY A 278 -4.69 -1.07 8.14
CA GLY A 278 -3.71 -0.56 9.08
C GLY A 278 -3.97 -1.00 10.52
N LYS A 279 -2.90 -1.39 11.23
CA LYS A 279 -2.90 -1.84 12.63
C LYS A 279 -1.79 -1.11 13.38
N GLY A 280 -2.17 -0.02 14.05
CA GLY A 280 -1.27 0.78 14.87
C GLY A 280 -1.02 0.11 16.22
N MET A 281 0.25 -0.17 16.54
CA MET A 281 0.63 -0.86 17.74
C MET A 281 1.93 -0.33 18.33
N LEU A 282 2.07 -0.45 19.62
CA LEU A 282 3.36 -0.41 20.30
C LEU A 282 3.94 -1.83 20.24
N ALA A 283 4.86 -2.06 19.30
CA ALA A 283 5.56 -3.33 19.19
C ALA A 283 6.57 -3.48 20.34
N LEU A 284 6.54 -4.64 20.99
CA LEU A 284 7.32 -4.97 22.17
C LEU A 284 8.33 -6.07 21.81
N ASN A 285 9.62 -5.85 22.07
CA ASN A 285 10.63 -6.84 21.76
C ASN A 285 10.73 -7.91 22.85
N HIS A 286 10.19 -9.10 22.56
CA HIS A 286 10.15 -10.22 23.52
C HIS A 286 11.54 -10.73 23.92
N ARG A 287 12.58 -10.45 23.14
CA ARG A 287 13.98 -10.83 23.45
C ARG A 287 14.65 -9.87 24.43
N ARG A 288 14.02 -8.73 24.75
CA ARG A 288 14.54 -7.72 25.69
C ARG A 288 13.85 -7.86 27.05
N ALA A 289 14.62 -8.16 28.10
CA ALA A 289 14.07 -8.16 29.46
C ALA A 289 13.68 -6.75 29.89
N PRO A 290 12.53 -6.57 30.58
CA PRO A 290 11.61 -7.61 31.04
C PRO A 290 10.42 -7.86 30.08
N LEU A 291 10.47 -7.41 28.80
CA LEU A 291 9.36 -7.46 27.83
C LEU A 291 9.01 -8.91 27.42
N GLY A 292 9.87 -9.89 27.69
CA GLY A 292 9.56 -11.31 27.54
C GLY A 292 8.47 -11.79 28.49
N ASP A 293 8.26 -11.13 29.65
CA ASP A 293 7.21 -11.48 30.61
C ASP A 293 5.85 -10.91 30.16
N VAL A 294 4.87 -11.79 29.98
CA VAL A 294 3.52 -11.42 29.56
C VAL A 294 2.84 -10.44 30.53
N ARG A 295 3.16 -10.51 31.84
CA ARG A 295 2.61 -9.59 32.84
C ARG A 295 3.07 -8.15 32.59
N VAL A 296 4.33 -7.99 32.19
CA VAL A 296 4.87 -6.66 31.81
C VAL A 296 4.20 -6.13 30.55
N ARG A 297 4.01 -6.95 29.53
CA ARG A 297 3.33 -6.54 28.29
C ARG A 297 1.85 -6.17 28.54
N ARG A 298 1.15 -6.96 29.36
CA ARG A 298 -0.21 -6.64 29.81
C ARG A 298 -0.26 -5.32 30.59
N ALA A 299 0.70 -5.11 31.48
CA ALA A 299 0.81 -3.86 32.25
C ALA A 299 0.99 -2.64 31.32
N ILE A 300 1.86 -2.74 30.32
CA ILE A 300 2.06 -1.70 29.30
C ILE A 300 0.74 -1.42 28.57
N THR A 301 0.00 -2.46 28.17
CA THR A 301 -1.28 -2.30 27.46
C THR A 301 -2.34 -1.64 28.33
N HIS A 302 -2.48 -2.03 29.61
CA HIS A 302 -3.38 -1.38 30.57
C HIS A 302 -3.00 0.06 30.91
N ALA A 303 -1.71 0.40 30.83
CA ALA A 303 -1.23 1.74 31.14
C ALA A 303 -1.60 2.79 30.08
N ILE A 304 -1.88 2.37 28.85
CA ILE A 304 -2.12 3.28 27.71
C ILE A 304 -3.63 3.59 27.58
N ASP A 305 -4.03 4.86 27.72
CA ASP A 305 -5.36 5.34 27.35
C ASP A 305 -5.49 5.36 25.80
N ARG A 306 -5.92 4.24 25.22
CA ARG A 306 -6.02 4.07 23.78
C ARG A 306 -7.11 4.95 23.16
N GLU A 307 -8.21 5.18 23.85
CA GLU A 307 -9.23 6.14 23.44
C GLU A 307 -8.69 7.58 23.50
N GLY A 308 -7.92 7.90 24.55
CA GLY A 308 -7.19 9.17 24.65
C GLY A 308 -6.19 9.36 23.53
N PHE A 309 -5.48 8.31 23.14
CA PHE A 309 -4.57 8.31 21.99
C PHE A 309 -5.30 8.68 20.70
N ILE A 310 -6.44 8.02 20.42
CA ILE A 310 -7.23 8.34 19.22
C ILE A 310 -7.71 9.79 19.25
N ARG A 311 -8.23 10.27 20.38
CA ARG A 311 -8.71 11.66 20.50
C ARG A 311 -7.60 12.69 20.30
N GLN A 312 -6.44 12.49 20.94
CA GLN A 312 -5.38 13.52 21.01
C GLN A 312 -4.36 13.40 19.89
N VAL A 313 -3.98 12.19 19.50
CA VAL A 313 -2.96 11.95 18.48
C VAL A 313 -3.57 11.86 17.09
N LEU A 314 -4.70 11.14 16.96
CA LEU A 314 -5.38 10.91 15.68
C LEU A 314 -6.60 11.82 15.45
N GLN A 315 -6.85 12.79 16.35
CA GLN A 315 -7.96 13.75 16.24
C GLN A 315 -9.32 13.05 16.03
N GLY A 316 -9.52 11.92 16.72
CA GLY A 316 -10.74 11.12 16.63
C GLY A 316 -10.79 10.16 15.41
N ARG A 317 -9.75 10.09 14.59
CA ARG A 317 -9.74 9.31 13.37
C ARG A 317 -9.10 7.93 13.55
N GLY A 318 -9.83 7.05 14.19
CA GLY A 318 -9.40 5.67 14.43
C GLY A 318 -10.38 4.89 15.29
N THR A 319 -10.15 3.60 15.36
CA THR A 319 -10.90 2.68 16.23
C THR A 319 -9.91 1.92 17.10
N VAL A 320 -10.17 1.78 18.39
CA VAL A 320 -9.33 0.96 19.26
C VAL A 320 -9.42 -0.49 18.85
N ILE A 321 -8.26 -1.13 18.67
CA ILE A 321 -8.18 -2.55 18.37
C ILE A 321 -7.55 -3.34 19.53
N GLY A 322 -7.82 -4.64 19.58
CA GLY A 322 -7.31 -5.51 20.67
C GLY A 322 -6.45 -6.66 20.19
N SER A 323 -6.19 -6.75 18.88
CA SER A 323 -5.32 -7.75 18.26
C SER A 323 -4.75 -7.21 16.96
N HIS A 324 -4.02 -8.05 16.20
CA HIS A 324 -3.43 -7.70 14.91
C HIS A 324 -4.48 -7.69 13.77
N PHE A 325 -5.69 -7.28 14.08
CA PHE A 325 -6.81 -7.20 13.13
C PHE A 325 -7.65 -5.97 13.43
N GLY A 326 -8.23 -5.41 12.40
CA GLY A 326 -9.08 -4.22 12.45
C GLY A 326 -10.50 -4.46 11.91
N PRO A 327 -11.38 -3.46 12.04
CA PRO A 327 -12.79 -3.58 11.62
C PRO A 327 -12.98 -3.92 10.12
N SER A 328 -12.02 -3.60 9.26
CA SER A 328 -12.03 -3.92 7.82
C SER A 328 -11.67 -5.38 7.50
N ASP A 329 -11.13 -6.13 8.48
CA ASP A 329 -10.77 -7.53 8.26
C ASP A 329 -12.00 -8.43 8.38
N ALA A 330 -12.27 -9.24 7.36
CA ALA A 330 -13.37 -10.18 7.39
C ALA A 330 -13.25 -11.17 8.58
N GLY A 331 -14.25 -11.21 9.45
CA GLY A 331 -14.22 -12.03 10.66
C GLY A 331 -13.50 -11.39 11.86
N TYR A 332 -13.28 -10.09 11.83
CA TYR A 332 -12.74 -9.32 12.95
C TYR A 332 -13.49 -9.56 14.26
N LEU A 333 -12.76 -9.68 15.36
CA LEU A 333 -13.29 -9.73 16.72
C LEU A 333 -12.89 -8.48 17.50
N HIS A 334 -13.87 -7.79 18.03
CA HIS A 334 -13.61 -6.63 18.90
C HIS A 334 -13.07 -7.10 20.26
N LEU A 335 -11.74 -7.10 20.42
CA LEU A 335 -11.03 -7.56 21.62
C LEU A 335 -10.44 -6.40 22.45
N ALA A 336 -10.76 -5.15 22.11
CA ALA A 336 -10.22 -3.98 22.79
C ALA A 336 -10.55 -3.95 24.29
N GLY A 337 -11.69 -4.50 24.68
CA GLY A 337 -12.11 -4.57 26.10
C GLY A 337 -11.31 -5.54 26.97
N LEU A 338 -10.42 -6.36 26.41
CA LEU A 338 -9.58 -7.29 27.19
C LEU A 338 -8.61 -6.55 28.13
N TYR A 339 -8.11 -5.40 27.71
CA TYR A 339 -7.17 -4.56 28.46
C TYR A 339 -7.73 -3.12 28.56
N PRO A 340 -8.70 -2.85 29.46
CA PRO A 340 -9.15 -1.47 29.69
C PRO A 340 -8.01 -0.62 30.26
N HIS A 341 -8.06 0.69 30.05
CA HIS A 341 -7.12 1.62 30.66
C HIS A 341 -7.25 1.58 32.19
N ASP A 342 -6.27 0.98 32.85
CA ASP A 342 -6.19 0.81 34.29
C ASP A 342 -4.75 0.92 34.80
N PRO A 343 -4.26 2.13 35.06
CA PRO A 343 -2.91 2.32 35.59
C PRO A 343 -2.67 1.68 36.97
N ALA A 344 -3.73 1.45 37.77
CA ALA A 344 -3.58 0.81 39.07
C ALA A 344 -3.29 -0.68 38.89
N HIS A 345 -4.04 -1.35 38.02
CA HIS A 345 -3.80 -2.75 37.65
C HIS A 345 -2.45 -2.93 36.94
N ALA A 346 -2.08 -1.99 36.06
CA ALA A 346 -0.76 -1.99 35.43
C ALA A 346 0.40 -2.02 36.45
N ARG A 347 0.32 -1.16 37.47
CA ARG A 347 1.33 -1.16 38.57
C ARG A 347 1.32 -2.46 39.37
N ALA A 348 0.15 -3.09 39.58
CA ALA A 348 0.09 -4.39 40.25
C ALA A 348 0.81 -5.47 39.42
N LEU A 349 0.53 -5.58 38.13
CA LEU A 349 1.17 -6.53 37.22
C LEU A 349 2.70 -6.33 37.16
N LEU A 350 3.20 -5.10 37.15
CA LEU A 350 4.63 -4.82 37.19
C LEU A 350 5.28 -5.32 38.48
N ARG A 351 4.62 -5.09 39.65
CA ARG A 351 5.11 -5.64 40.93
C ARG A 351 5.10 -7.16 40.95
N GLU A 352 4.03 -7.81 40.45
CA GLU A 352 3.93 -9.27 40.33
C GLU A 352 5.01 -9.86 39.43
N ALA A 353 5.40 -9.12 38.38
CA ALA A 353 6.51 -9.47 37.51
C ALA A 353 7.90 -9.22 38.13
N GLY A 354 7.97 -8.67 39.35
CA GLY A 354 9.22 -8.34 40.03
C GLY A 354 9.96 -7.12 39.45
N VAL A 355 9.24 -6.26 38.71
CA VAL A 355 9.84 -5.07 38.10
C VAL A 355 10.06 -4.00 39.18
N VAL A 356 11.31 -3.55 39.32
CA VAL A 356 11.68 -2.45 40.20
C VAL A 356 11.58 -1.13 39.45
N ALA A 357 10.79 -0.20 40.00
CA ALA A 357 10.65 1.14 39.43
C ALA A 357 11.85 2.03 39.79
N PRO A 358 12.27 2.95 38.87
CA PRO A 358 11.74 3.11 37.53
C PRO A 358 12.34 2.09 36.53
N LEU A 359 11.47 1.39 35.78
CA LEU A 359 11.88 0.63 34.62
C LEU A 359 12.24 1.59 33.48
N ARG A 360 13.40 1.44 32.87
CA ARG A 360 13.84 2.29 31.76
C ARG A 360 13.77 1.51 30.45
N LEU A 361 13.07 2.08 29.44
CA LEU A 361 12.92 1.51 28.11
C LEU A 361 13.14 2.56 27.01
N GLU A 362 13.72 2.16 25.90
CA GLU A 362 13.84 3.00 24.68
C GLU A 362 12.57 2.81 23.83
N LEU A 363 12.04 3.91 23.29
CA LEU A 363 10.96 3.91 22.30
C LEU A 363 11.46 4.50 20.97
N ALA A 364 11.71 3.61 20.01
CA ALA A 364 12.12 3.97 18.66
C ALA A 364 10.91 4.43 17.83
N LEU A 365 11.01 5.62 17.24
CA LEU A 365 9.90 6.28 16.54
C LEU A 365 10.27 6.55 15.09
N PRO A 366 9.59 5.93 14.11
CA PRO A 366 9.72 6.26 12.69
C PRO A 366 9.15 7.66 12.39
N PRO A 367 9.37 8.21 11.14
CA PRO A 367 9.00 9.58 10.81
C PRO A 367 7.52 9.96 10.87
N PRO A 368 6.53 9.06 10.66
CA PRO A 368 5.12 9.44 10.63
C PRO A 368 4.65 10.15 11.91
N SER A 369 3.77 11.12 11.76
CA SER A 369 3.27 11.95 12.86
C SER A 369 2.59 11.15 13.98
N TYR A 370 1.83 10.10 13.62
CA TYR A 370 1.21 9.21 14.62
C TYR A 370 2.26 8.56 15.54
N ALA A 371 3.47 8.28 15.02
CA ALA A 371 4.53 7.67 15.81
C ALA A 371 5.22 8.72 16.69
N ARG A 372 5.61 9.87 16.14
CA ARG A 372 6.34 10.91 16.90
C ARG A 372 5.46 11.56 17.97
N ILE A 373 4.28 12.05 17.61
CA ILE A 373 3.33 12.63 18.57
C ILE A 373 2.80 11.55 19.51
N GLY A 374 2.46 10.37 18.97
CA GLY A 374 1.99 9.23 19.76
C GLY A 374 3.03 8.69 20.72
N GLY A 375 4.32 8.77 20.37
CA GLY A 375 5.43 8.38 21.25
C GLY A 375 5.50 9.24 22.50
N GLU A 376 5.31 10.55 22.38
CA GLU A 376 5.23 11.48 23.53
C GLU A 376 4.05 11.12 24.42
N PHE A 377 2.86 10.88 23.82
CA PHE A 377 1.67 10.46 24.55
C PHE A 377 1.91 9.14 25.29
N VAL A 378 2.46 8.12 24.63
CA VAL A 378 2.74 6.81 25.23
C VAL A 378 3.75 6.93 26.38
N ALA A 379 4.81 7.73 26.22
CA ALA A 379 5.81 7.96 27.25
C ALA A 379 5.20 8.60 28.51
N GLU A 380 4.30 9.57 28.34
CA GLU A 380 3.57 10.18 29.47
C GLU A 380 2.70 9.14 30.20
N GLN A 381 1.94 8.32 29.48
CA GLN A 381 1.09 7.29 30.08
C GLN A 381 1.93 6.24 30.85
N LEU A 382 3.03 5.78 30.29
CA LEU A 382 3.93 4.80 30.92
C LEU A 382 4.65 5.37 32.13
N ALA A 383 4.99 6.64 32.14
CA ALA A 383 5.58 7.31 33.32
C ALA A 383 4.66 7.24 34.55
N ARG A 384 3.35 7.29 34.37
CA ARG A 384 2.33 7.20 35.46
C ARG A 384 2.33 5.85 36.18
N VAL A 385 2.90 4.82 35.53
CA VAL A 385 3.02 3.48 36.13
C VAL A 385 4.46 3.10 36.52
N GLY A 386 5.40 4.04 36.44
CA GLY A 386 6.80 3.83 36.86
C GLY A 386 7.71 3.34 35.74
N ILE A 387 7.31 3.46 34.46
CA ILE A 387 8.14 3.17 33.31
C ILE A 387 8.64 4.47 32.70
N GLN A 388 9.96 4.71 32.74
CA GLN A 388 10.61 5.86 32.12
C GLN A 388 10.98 5.53 30.67
N VAL A 389 10.46 6.30 29.73
CA VAL A 389 10.67 6.07 28.30
C VAL A 389 11.64 7.10 27.73
N GLN A 390 12.70 6.61 27.09
CA GLN A 390 13.60 7.42 26.29
C GLN A 390 13.13 7.41 24.82
N LEU A 391 12.69 8.56 24.31
CA LEU A 391 12.26 8.70 22.92
C LEU A 391 13.46 8.78 21.98
N LYS A 392 13.43 8.02 20.89
CA LYS A 392 14.47 8.00 19.86
C LYS A 392 13.82 8.17 18.47
N ASN A 393 13.87 9.38 17.95
CA ASN A 393 13.37 9.68 16.60
C ASN A 393 14.35 9.16 15.55
N LEU A 394 13.87 8.38 14.60
CA LEU A 394 14.65 7.75 13.54
C LEU A 394 14.08 8.13 12.16
N GLU A 395 14.94 8.17 11.16
CA GLU A 395 14.49 8.17 9.76
C GLU A 395 14.22 6.74 9.29
N TRP A 396 13.42 6.56 8.21
CA TRP A 396 13.03 5.23 7.75
C TRP A 396 14.21 4.28 7.52
N GLY A 397 15.30 4.78 6.90
CA GLY A 397 16.49 3.95 6.68
C GLY A 397 17.12 3.45 7.99
N GLN A 398 17.16 4.30 9.02
CA GLN A 398 17.67 3.94 10.36
C GLN A 398 16.72 2.96 11.06
N TRP A 399 15.40 3.18 10.95
CA TRP A 399 14.42 2.28 11.53
C TRP A 399 14.49 0.88 10.89
N LEU A 400 14.62 0.79 9.56
CA LEU A 400 14.76 -0.47 8.84
C LEU A 400 16.09 -1.18 9.15
N ALA A 401 17.16 -0.45 9.37
CA ALA A 401 18.48 -1.01 9.67
C ALA A 401 18.62 -1.48 11.14
N GLY A 402 17.91 -0.84 12.08
CA GLY A 402 17.96 -1.10 13.52
C GLY A 402 16.69 -1.81 14.03
N PRO A 403 15.63 -1.08 14.39
CA PRO A 403 14.42 -1.65 14.99
C PRO A 403 13.82 -2.83 14.20
N PHE A 404 13.72 -2.71 12.87
CA PHE A 404 13.20 -3.79 12.02
C PHE A 404 14.13 -5.03 11.97
N LYS A 405 15.34 -4.94 12.50
CA LYS A 405 16.27 -6.08 12.72
C LYS A 405 16.29 -6.55 14.17
N GLY A 406 15.42 -6.01 15.03
CA GLY A 406 15.30 -6.41 16.42
C GLY A 406 16.18 -5.59 17.39
N ASP A 407 16.76 -4.49 16.96
CA ASP A 407 17.52 -3.58 17.83
C ASP A 407 16.64 -2.46 18.37
N PHE A 408 15.80 -2.79 19.35
CA PHE A 408 14.89 -1.87 20.05
C PHE A 408 14.33 -2.54 21.30
N ASP A 409 13.77 -1.75 22.23
CA ASP A 409 12.90 -2.24 23.29
C ASP A 409 11.43 -2.15 22.87
N MET A 410 11.01 -0.96 22.49
CA MET A 410 9.65 -0.67 21.98
C MET A 410 9.72 0.17 20.70
N THR A 411 8.73 0.00 19.81
CA THR A 411 8.55 0.89 18.66
C THR A 411 7.07 1.09 18.36
N LEU A 412 6.67 2.34 18.08
CA LEU A 412 5.29 2.67 17.69
C LEU A 412 5.19 2.66 16.16
N ILE A 413 4.48 1.68 15.64
CA ILE A 413 4.41 1.41 14.18
C ILE A 413 2.97 1.09 13.76
N ASN A 414 2.63 1.40 12.52
CA ASN A 414 1.40 0.98 11.88
C ASN A 414 1.74 -0.07 10.79
N HIS A 415 1.34 -1.32 11.03
CA HIS A 415 1.38 -2.38 10.03
C HIS A 415 0.20 -2.20 9.07
N VAL A 416 0.49 -2.23 7.78
CA VAL A 416 -0.52 -1.95 6.73
C VAL A 416 -0.78 -3.16 5.82
N GLU A 417 0.05 -4.18 5.91
CA GLU A 417 -0.08 -5.40 5.11
C GLU A 417 -1.33 -6.18 5.55
N PRO A 418 -2.26 -6.48 4.63
CA PRO A 418 -3.43 -7.28 4.96
C PRO A 418 -3.03 -8.73 5.25
N MET A 419 -3.74 -9.38 6.15
CA MET A 419 -3.58 -10.81 6.45
C MET A 419 -2.15 -11.26 6.78
N ASP A 420 -1.31 -10.37 7.33
CA ASP A 420 0.11 -10.64 7.64
C ASP A 420 0.33 -11.31 9.02
N TYR A 421 -0.71 -11.86 9.66
CA TYR A 421 -0.63 -12.53 10.96
C TYR A 421 0.40 -13.68 11.03
N PHE A 422 0.81 -14.22 9.89
CA PHE A 422 1.85 -15.26 9.84
C PHE A 422 3.22 -14.75 10.33
N ILE A 423 3.47 -13.45 10.38
CA ILE A 423 4.67 -12.86 11.00
C ILE A 423 4.86 -13.31 12.45
N TYR A 424 3.77 -13.65 13.15
CA TYR A 424 3.79 -14.17 14.52
C TYR A 424 4.16 -15.67 14.60
N THR A 425 4.34 -16.34 13.47
CA THR A 425 4.85 -17.72 13.41
C THR A 425 6.36 -17.77 13.27
N ASP A 426 7.01 -16.66 12.93
CA ASP A 426 8.45 -16.54 12.78
C ASP A 426 9.10 -15.94 14.04
N PRO A 427 9.77 -16.72 14.90
CA PRO A 427 10.43 -16.20 16.09
C PRO A 427 11.62 -15.28 15.76
N GLN A 428 12.08 -15.24 14.51
CA GLN A 428 13.12 -14.32 14.05
C GLN A 428 12.54 -12.98 13.56
N TYR A 429 11.22 -12.85 13.46
CA TYR A 429 10.62 -11.57 13.11
C TYR A 429 11.00 -10.51 14.16
N TYR A 430 11.02 -9.22 13.80
CA TYR A 430 11.72 -8.18 14.56
C TYR A 430 11.33 -8.08 16.05
N PHE A 431 10.09 -8.36 16.44
CA PHE A 431 9.65 -8.35 17.85
C PHE A 431 9.89 -9.67 18.60
N GLY A 432 10.34 -10.75 17.95
CA GLY A 432 10.83 -11.97 18.59
C GLY A 432 9.77 -12.78 19.36
N TYR A 433 8.50 -12.75 18.92
CA TYR A 433 7.48 -13.60 19.51
C TYR A 433 7.68 -15.07 19.13
N ASP A 434 7.72 -15.96 20.14
CA ASP A 434 7.89 -17.40 19.95
C ASP A 434 6.81 -18.18 20.71
N SER A 435 5.84 -18.74 19.97
CA SER A 435 4.75 -19.56 20.52
C SER A 435 4.48 -20.78 19.65
N ALA A 436 4.79 -21.96 20.20
CA ALA A 436 4.49 -23.24 19.54
C ALA A 436 2.98 -23.42 19.36
N ASP A 437 2.17 -22.98 20.33
CA ASP A 437 0.71 -23.08 20.28
C ASP A 437 0.12 -22.19 19.17
N PHE A 438 0.67 -20.98 18.99
CA PHE A 438 0.24 -20.11 17.91
C PHE A 438 0.59 -20.72 16.55
N ARG A 439 1.80 -21.25 16.37
CA ARG A 439 2.19 -21.95 15.13
C ARG A 439 1.27 -23.12 14.82
N ALA A 440 0.99 -23.97 15.83
CA ALA A 440 0.05 -25.09 15.67
C ALA A 440 -1.36 -24.62 15.30
N LEU A 441 -1.82 -23.51 15.87
CA LEU A 441 -3.11 -22.92 15.57
C LEU A 441 -3.17 -22.39 14.12
N VAL A 442 -2.14 -21.71 13.64
CA VAL A 442 -2.01 -21.25 12.26
C VAL A 442 -2.02 -22.43 11.28
N GLN A 443 -1.30 -23.52 11.60
CA GLN A 443 -1.33 -24.74 10.77
C GLN A 443 -2.73 -25.33 10.67
N ARG A 444 -3.45 -25.45 11.79
CA ARG A 444 -4.85 -25.94 11.77
C ARG A 444 -5.76 -25.03 10.95
N TYR A 445 -5.59 -23.72 11.09
CA TYR A 445 -6.35 -22.74 10.30
C TYR A 445 -6.09 -22.91 8.80
N ALA A 446 -4.82 -23.06 8.40
CA ALA A 446 -4.45 -23.27 7.01
C ALA A 446 -5.05 -24.57 6.40
N GLN A 447 -5.17 -25.61 7.21
CA GLN A 447 -5.71 -26.92 6.81
C GLN A 447 -7.25 -27.00 6.87
N ALA A 448 -7.93 -26.03 7.48
CA ALA A 448 -9.36 -26.06 7.66
C ALA A 448 -10.10 -25.87 6.33
N VAL A 449 -10.81 -26.89 5.88
CA VAL A 449 -11.61 -26.90 4.63
C VAL A 449 -12.98 -26.28 4.87
N GLN A 450 -13.63 -26.64 5.99
CA GLN A 450 -14.99 -26.22 6.28
C GLN A 450 -15.05 -24.72 6.66
N PRO A 451 -15.91 -23.89 6.03
CA PRO A 451 -15.95 -22.45 6.30
C PRO A 451 -16.21 -22.11 7.78
N ARG A 452 -17.11 -22.85 8.45
CA ARG A 452 -17.39 -22.63 9.88
C ARG A 452 -16.19 -22.92 10.78
N GLU A 453 -15.45 -23.98 10.48
CA GLU A 453 -14.24 -24.34 11.24
C GLU A 453 -13.13 -23.29 10.98
N ARG A 454 -12.97 -22.86 9.73
CA ARG A 454 -12.02 -21.79 9.37
C ARG A 454 -12.33 -20.50 10.14
N GLN A 455 -13.60 -20.07 10.15
CA GLN A 455 -14.00 -18.88 10.90
C GLN A 455 -13.77 -19.03 12.41
N ARG A 456 -14.04 -20.21 12.98
CA ARG A 456 -13.79 -20.50 14.40
C ARG A 456 -12.30 -20.41 14.73
N LEU A 457 -11.44 -21.01 13.90
CA LEU A 457 -9.99 -20.98 14.07
C LEU A 457 -9.41 -19.57 13.88
N PHE A 458 -9.93 -18.82 12.92
CA PHE A 458 -9.55 -17.41 12.73
C PHE A 458 -9.85 -16.57 13.97
N GLY A 459 -11.02 -16.77 14.58
CA GLY A 459 -11.34 -16.14 15.86
C GLY A 459 -10.41 -16.58 17.00
N GLN A 460 -9.91 -17.82 17.00
CA GLN A 460 -8.92 -18.28 17.97
C GLN A 460 -7.54 -17.63 17.76
N LEU A 461 -7.11 -17.43 16.50
CA LEU A 461 -5.87 -16.69 16.21
C LEU A 461 -5.90 -15.28 16.83
N GLN A 462 -7.00 -14.56 16.63
CA GLN A 462 -7.18 -13.23 17.17
C GLN A 462 -7.12 -13.21 18.70
N ARG A 463 -7.85 -14.13 19.36
CA ARG A 463 -7.85 -14.23 20.82
C ARG A 463 -6.50 -14.61 21.38
N HIS A 464 -5.79 -15.52 20.72
CA HIS A 464 -4.45 -15.96 21.18
C HIS A 464 -3.47 -14.78 21.21
N LEU A 465 -3.36 -14.04 20.09
CA LEU A 465 -2.49 -12.87 20.04
C LEU A 465 -2.87 -11.81 21.08
N ALA A 466 -4.18 -11.58 21.27
CA ALA A 466 -4.67 -10.63 22.26
C ALA A 466 -4.31 -11.09 23.69
N GLN A 467 -4.59 -12.34 24.07
CA GLN A 467 -4.36 -12.88 25.41
C GLN A 467 -2.88 -12.91 25.80
N ASP A 468 -2.01 -13.19 24.83
CA ASP A 468 -0.56 -13.17 25.05
C ASP A 468 0.00 -11.74 25.08
N ALA A 469 -0.84 -10.73 24.83
CA ALA A 469 -0.41 -9.33 24.74
C ALA A 469 0.89 -9.21 23.93
N VAL A 470 0.93 -9.85 22.75
CA VAL A 470 2.15 -9.94 21.95
C VAL A 470 2.71 -8.55 21.66
N ASN A 471 1.81 -7.62 21.34
CA ASN A 471 2.07 -6.19 21.25
C ASN A 471 0.95 -5.44 21.97
N ALA A 472 1.13 -4.18 22.29
CA ALA A 472 0.03 -3.33 22.72
C ALA A 472 -0.63 -2.74 21.46
N TRP A 473 -1.72 -3.36 21.01
CA TRP A 473 -2.50 -2.84 19.90
C TRP A 473 -3.28 -1.60 20.32
N ILE A 474 -3.16 -0.53 19.57
CA ILE A 474 -3.69 0.77 19.93
C ILE A 474 -4.86 1.16 19.05
N PHE A 475 -4.66 1.18 17.72
CA PHE A 475 -5.66 1.70 16.79
C PHE A 475 -5.65 1.02 15.42
N ALA A 476 -6.81 0.98 14.78
CA ALA A 476 -6.95 0.91 13.32
C ALA A 476 -7.18 2.34 12.83
N PRO A 477 -6.34 2.87 11.92
CA PRO A 477 -6.51 4.24 11.45
C PRO A 477 -7.72 4.33 10.49
N GLN A 478 -8.49 5.40 10.63
CA GLN A 478 -9.38 5.84 9.57
C GLN A 478 -8.58 6.64 8.53
N ILE A 479 -9.01 6.53 7.29
CA ILE A 479 -8.44 7.27 6.17
C ILE A 479 -9.37 8.43 5.84
N ASP A 480 -8.82 9.63 5.74
CA ASP A 480 -9.52 10.76 5.18
C ASP A 480 -9.43 10.67 3.64
N VAL A 481 -10.56 10.47 2.99
CA VAL A 481 -10.70 10.49 1.53
C VAL A 481 -11.23 11.84 1.12
N VAL A 482 -10.39 12.66 0.51
CA VAL A 482 -10.80 13.97 -0.01
C VAL A 482 -10.95 13.86 -1.52
N ARG A 483 -12.17 14.04 -1.98
CA ARG A 483 -12.49 14.02 -3.42
C ARG A 483 -13.19 15.28 -3.88
N ARG A 484 -12.97 15.66 -5.12
CA ARG A 484 -13.75 16.71 -5.77
C ARG A 484 -15.21 16.26 -5.89
N LYS A 485 -16.14 17.16 -5.59
CA LYS A 485 -17.57 16.90 -5.79
C LYS A 485 -17.84 16.57 -7.26
N GLY A 486 -18.65 15.53 -7.50
CA GLY A 486 -18.90 14.99 -8.82
C GLY A 486 -18.04 13.78 -9.19
N LEU A 487 -16.86 13.60 -8.58
CA LEU A 487 -16.08 12.37 -8.77
C LEU A 487 -16.74 11.21 -8.02
N ARG A 488 -17.04 10.11 -8.72
CA ARG A 488 -17.66 8.87 -8.20
C ARG A 488 -16.75 7.68 -8.40
N GLY A 489 -17.10 6.51 -7.81
CA GLY A 489 -16.36 5.25 -7.93
C GLY A 489 -15.02 5.26 -7.22
N VAL A 490 -14.85 6.16 -6.26
CA VAL A 490 -13.67 6.21 -5.37
C VAL A 490 -13.92 5.25 -4.20
N TRP A 491 -12.99 4.36 -3.96
CA TRP A 491 -13.05 3.46 -2.82
C TRP A 491 -13.03 4.23 -1.50
N MET A 492 -13.78 3.74 -0.53
CA MET A 492 -13.79 4.24 0.85
C MET A 492 -13.02 3.31 1.76
N ASP A 493 -13.12 2.00 1.51
CA ASP A 493 -12.42 0.98 2.25
C ASP A 493 -11.26 0.44 1.41
N TYR A 494 -10.07 0.42 2.02
CA TYR A 494 -8.82 0.06 1.35
C TYR A 494 -8.25 -1.21 1.95
N PRO A 495 -8.74 -2.40 1.54
CA PRO A 495 -8.13 -3.67 1.92
C PRO A 495 -6.70 -3.80 1.37
N ILE A 496 -6.41 -3.11 0.29
CA ILE A 496 -5.08 -2.98 -0.35
C ILE A 496 -4.87 -1.55 -0.84
N PHE A 497 -3.60 -1.16 -1.06
CA PHE A 497 -3.25 0.16 -1.60
C PHE A 497 -3.38 0.18 -3.12
N VAL A 498 -4.48 0.74 -3.62
CA VAL A 498 -4.78 0.84 -5.05
C VAL A 498 -5.67 2.06 -5.34
N HIS A 499 -5.53 2.64 -6.50
CA HIS A 499 -6.48 3.60 -7.06
C HIS A 499 -7.05 3.04 -8.35
N ASP A 500 -8.15 2.29 -8.29
CA ASP A 500 -8.80 1.77 -9.49
C ASP A 500 -9.54 2.88 -10.24
N VAL A 501 -8.83 3.54 -11.16
CA VAL A 501 -9.39 4.64 -11.95
C VAL A 501 -10.46 4.16 -12.93
N SER A 502 -10.46 2.87 -13.29
CA SER A 502 -11.47 2.33 -14.21
C SER A 502 -12.89 2.33 -13.65
N ALA A 503 -13.02 2.35 -12.31
CA ALA A 503 -14.30 2.47 -11.62
C ALA A 503 -14.74 3.93 -11.43
N MET A 504 -13.84 4.90 -11.65
CA MET A 504 -14.13 6.31 -11.42
C MET A 504 -14.86 6.94 -12.59
N SER A 505 -15.71 7.92 -12.28
CA SER A 505 -16.45 8.71 -13.27
C SER A 505 -16.77 10.11 -12.74
N TRP A 506 -16.98 11.05 -13.65
CA TRP A 506 -17.58 12.35 -13.35
C TRP A 506 -19.09 12.33 -13.57
N ASN A 507 -19.82 13.10 -12.73
CA ASN A 507 -21.27 13.34 -12.90
C ASN A 507 -21.56 14.14 -14.16
#